data_70a934dc198013393907b454d75de7d2
#
_entry.id   70a934dc198013393907b454d75de7d2
#
_cell.length_a   1.000
_cell.length_b   1.000
_cell.length_c   1.000
_cell.angle_alpha   90.00
_cell.angle_beta   90.00
_cell.angle_gamma   90.00
#
_symmetry.space_group_name_H-M   'P 1'
#
loop_
_entity.id
_entity.type
_entity.pdbx_description
1 polymer ?
#
loop_
_entity_poly.entity_id
_entity_poly.type
_entity_poly.pdbx_seq_one_letter_code
_entity_poly.pdbx_strand_id
1 'polypeptide(L)'
;MAKKRKKDTAYRTAVSGAKSVLRVLVYICVILAIIFAGKAAYSFGYLVFDQHPMAATEEEGQDVTVVIKEEDSVYQVGKVLESKGRIERSDIFWVQEKLSDHSGKIQPGTYLLNTCQTTEEMLEILSGENTEGQPSQEEQTEQGEDSEKEQEESEQ
;
A
#
# COMPACT_ATOMS: atom_id res chain seq x y z
N MET A 1 -24.14 -31.93 63.62
CA MET A 1 -23.89 -32.07 62.16
C MET A 1 -24.41 -30.85 61.42
N ALA A 2 -23.73 -29.69 61.47
CA ALA A 2 -24.15 -28.50 60.74
C ALA A 2 -22.98 -27.53 60.46
N LYS A 3 -21.98 -27.97 59.68
CA LYS A 3 -20.82 -27.12 59.35
C LYS A 3 -20.40 -27.18 57.88
N LYS A 4 -21.25 -27.70 56.99
CA LYS A 4 -20.88 -27.91 55.58
C LYS A 4 -21.50 -26.92 54.58
N ARG A 5 -22.45 -26.07 54.99
CA ARG A 5 -23.19 -25.18 54.10
C ARG A 5 -22.58 -23.78 53.87
N LYS A 6 -21.62 -23.32 54.64
CA LYS A 6 -21.05 -21.96 54.48
C LYS A 6 -19.95 -21.85 53.45
N LYS A 7 -19.26 -22.92 53.09
CA LYS A 7 -18.19 -22.89 52.09
C LYS A 7 -18.72 -22.78 50.65
N ASP A 8 -19.85 -23.40 50.34
CA ASP A 8 -20.41 -23.43 48.98
C ASP A 8 -21.01 -22.09 48.56
N THR A 9 -21.53 -21.32 49.51
CA THR A 9 -22.10 -19.99 49.24
C THR A 9 -21.01 -18.96 48.98
N ALA A 10 -19.92 -18.96 49.76
CA ALA A 10 -18.79 -18.06 49.55
C ALA A 10 -18.07 -18.31 48.21
N TYR A 11 -17.90 -19.57 47.83
CA TYR A 11 -17.31 -19.97 46.55
C TYR A 11 -18.20 -19.55 45.38
N ARG A 12 -19.51 -19.74 45.47
CA ARG A 12 -20.47 -19.34 44.41
C ARG A 12 -20.50 -17.81 44.24
N THR A 13 -20.44 -17.06 45.32
CA THR A 13 -20.41 -15.60 45.27
C THR A 13 -19.07 -15.08 44.69
N ALA A 14 -17.96 -15.72 45.00
CA ALA A 14 -16.65 -15.39 44.47
C ALA A 14 -16.57 -15.69 42.95
N VAL A 15 -17.09 -16.85 42.50
CA VAL A 15 -17.13 -17.21 41.09
C VAL A 15 -18.09 -16.32 40.30
N SER A 16 -19.22 -15.92 40.88
CA SER A 16 -20.17 -14.97 40.24
C SER A 16 -19.56 -13.58 40.10
N GLY A 17 -18.85 -13.09 41.12
CA GLY A 17 -18.11 -11.82 41.06
C GLY A 17 -16.99 -11.84 40.03
N ALA A 18 -16.21 -12.92 39.96
CA ALA A 18 -15.16 -13.09 38.98
C ALA A 18 -15.71 -13.10 37.51
N LYS A 19 -16.86 -13.71 37.27
CA LYS A 19 -17.52 -13.69 35.95
C LYS A 19 -17.98 -12.28 35.58
N SER A 20 -18.47 -11.49 36.51
CA SER A 20 -18.88 -10.10 36.25
C SER A 20 -17.68 -9.21 35.91
N VAL A 21 -16.59 -9.33 36.66
CA VAL A 21 -15.34 -8.62 36.38
C VAL A 21 -14.80 -9.02 35.01
N LEU A 22 -14.80 -10.32 34.68
CA LEU A 22 -14.37 -10.80 33.36
C LEU A 22 -15.20 -10.21 32.21
N ARG A 23 -16.54 -10.09 32.37
CA ARG A 23 -17.40 -9.46 31.36
C ARG A 23 -17.06 -7.97 31.15
N VAL A 24 -16.86 -7.25 32.24
CA VAL A 24 -16.48 -5.83 32.17
C VAL A 24 -15.15 -5.69 31.43
N LEU A 25 -14.18 -6.57 31.73
CA LEU A 25 -12.87 -6.56 31.09
C LEU A 25 -12.98 -6.85 29.59
N VAL A 26 -13.82 -7.82 29.21
CA VAL A 26 -14.10 -8.10 27.79
C VAL A 26 -14.74 -6.89 27.08
N TYR A 27 -15.70 -6.21 27.70
CA TYR A 27 -16.30 -5.01 27.11
C TYR A 27 -15.26 -3.89 26.94
N ILE A 28 -14.39 -3.68 27.90
CA ILE A 28 -13.28 -2.70 27.78
C ILE A 28 -12.38 -3.08 26.61
N CYS A 29 -11.99 -4.35 26.49
CA CYS A 29 -11.17 -4.82 25.36
C CYS A 29 -11.85 -4.59 24.02
N VAL A 30 -13.16 -4.86 23.91
CA VAL A 30 -13.93 -4.63 22.67
C VAL A 30 -13.96 -3.13 22.33
N ILE A 31 -14.23 -2.26 23.30
CA ILE A 31 -14.23 -0.81 23.09
C ILE A 31 -12.86 -0.33 22.63
N LEU A 32 -11.78 -0.77 23.26
CA LEU A 32 -10.41 -0.44 22.86
C LEU A 32 -10.10 -0.94 21.45
N ALA A 33 -10.54 -2.14 21.10
CA ALA A 33 -10.38 -2.69 19.74
C ALA A 33 -11.11 -1.86 18.69
N ILE A 34 -12.33 -1.39 18.98
CA ILE A 34 -13.11 -0.51 18.09
C ILE A 34 -12.40 0.83 17.92
N ILE A 35 -11.90 1.44 18.99
CA ILE A 35 -11.18 2.71 18.93
C ILE A 35 -9.90 2.55 18.11
N PHE A 36 -9.16 1.46 18.33
CA PHE A 36 -7.92 1.19 17.59
C PHE A 36 -8.20 0.95 16.11
N ALA A 37 -9.21 0.14 15.80
CA ALA A 37 -9.64 -0.11 14.41
C ALA A 37 -10.11 1.18 13.72
N GLY A 38 -10.87 2.03 14.41
CA GLY A 38 -11.31 3.32 13.90
C GLY A 38 -10.16 4.27 13.59
N LYS A 39 -9.15 4.35 14.47
CA LYS A 39 -7.94 5.14 14.22
C LYS A 39 -7.13 4.61 13.03
N ALA A 40 -6.97 3.30 12.95
CA ALA A 40 -6.26 2.66 11.85
C ALA A 40 -6.98 2.89 10.51
N ALA A 41 -8.31 2.74 10.47
CA ALA A 41 -9.12 2.98 9.28
C ALA A 41 -9.08 4.46 8.84
N TYR A 42 -9.13 5.38 9.81
CA TYR A 42 -9.02 6.82 9.51
C TYR A 42 -7.65 7.16 8.91
N SER A 43 -6.56 6.67 9.53
CA SER A 43 -5.21 6.91 9.02
C SER A 43 -5.01 6.31 7.63
N PHE A 44 -5.53 5.10 7.40
CA PHE A 44 -5.46 4.47 6.09
C PHE A 44 -6.25 5.24 5.03
N GLY A 45 -7.49 5.65 5.35
CA GLY A 45 -8.31 6.45 4.46
C GLY A 45 -7.64 7.78 4.10
N TYR A 46 -7.03 8.45 5.08
CA TYR A 46 -6.29 9.69 4.83
C TYR A 46 -5.16 9.46 3.82
N LEU A 47 -4.34 8.43 3.98
CA LEU A 47 -3.24 8.10 3.06
C LEU A 47 -3.71 7.78 1.64
N VAL A 48 -4.88 7.17 1.48
CA VAL A 48 -5.43 6.85 0.15
C VAL A 48 -5.84 8.11 -0.61
N PHE A 49 -6.39 9.10 0.08
CA PHE A 49 -6.87 10.35 -0.52
C PHE A 49 -5.85 11.49 -0.47
N ASP A 50 -4.77 11.30 0.27
CA ASP A 50 -3.68 12.27 0.37
C ASP A 50 -2.69 12.06 -0.79
N GLN A 51 -2.89 12.82 -1.86
CA GLN A 51 -2.10 12.72 -3.10
C GLN A 51 -0.94 13.72 -3.09
N HIS A 52 -0.08 13.63 -2.08
CA HIS A 52 1.11 14.45 -2.06
C HIS A 52 2.22 13.81 -2.91
N PRO A 53 2.87 14.57 -3.82
CA PRO A 53 4.04 14.10 -4.52
C PRO A 53 5.20 13.87 -3.55
N MET A 54 6.14 13.00 -3.90
CA MET A 54 7.31 12.69 -3.07
C MET A 54 8.29 13.86 -2.95
N ALA A 55 8.37 14.71 -3.98
CA ALA A 55 9.15 15.95 -3.96
C ALA A 55 8.21 17.15 -3.94
N ALA A 56 8.55 18.15 -3.11
CA ALA A 56 7.72 19.33 -2.91
C ALA A 56 7.88 20.38 -4.02
N THR A 57 8.98 20.36 -4.75
CA THR A 57 9.33 21.33 -5.80
C THR A 57 9.93 20.64 -7.01
N GLU A 58 9.70 21.20 -8.20
CA GLU A 58 10.28 20.70 -9.46
C GLU A 58 11.83 20.66 -9.43
N GLU A 59 12.47 21.57 -8.67
CA GLU A 59 13.91 21.62 -8.50
C GLU A 59 14.47 20.41 -7.72
N GLU A 60 13.64 19.78 -6.89
CA GLU A 60 13.97 18.57 -6.14
C GLU A 60 13.50 17.29 -6.86
N GLY A 61 12.73 17.48 -7.94
CA GLY A 61 12.18 16.38 -8.75
C GLY A 61 13.30 15.58 -9.42
N GLN A 62 13.14 14.26 -9.40
CA GLN A 62 14.05 13.34 -10.08
C GLN A 62 13.25 12.50 -11.07
N ASP A 63 13.72 12.45 -12.29
CA ASP A 63 13.17 11.55 -13.29
C ASP A 63 13.78 10.16 -13.15
N VAL A 64 12.94 9.15 -13.18
CA VAL A 64 13.38 7.76 -13.13
C VAL A 64 12.61 6.93 -14.13
N THR A 65 13.34 6.15 -14.88
CA THR A 65 12.79 5.17 -15.79
C THR A 65 12.19 3.99 -15.01
N VAL A 66 10.92 3.69 -15.29
CA VAL A 66 10.17 2.57 -14.73
C VAL A 66 9.74 1.67 -15.86
N VAL A 67 10.09 0.38 -15.77
CA VAL A 67 9.69 -0.65 -16.75
C VAL A 67 8.59 -1.49 -16.13
N ILE A 68 7.45 -1.60 -16.83
CA ILE A 68 6.30 -2.40 -16.45
C ILE A 68 6.15 -3.51 -17.48
N LYS A 69 6.11 -4.76 -17.01
CA LYS A 69 5.98 -5.94 -17.85
C LYS A 69 4.51 -6.34 -18.03
N GLU A 70 4.19 -7.06 -19.09
CA GLU A 70 2.83 -7.56 -19.36
C GLU A 70 2.27 -8.48 -18.26
N GLU A 71 3.15 -9.17 -17.56
CA GLU A 71 2.82 -10.09 -16.46
C GLU A 71 2.69 -9.41 -15.09
N ASP A 72 3.06 -8.12 -14.97
CA ASP A 72 3.04 -7.42 -13.70
C ASP A 72 1.61 -7.12 -13.25
N SER A 73 1.25 -7.60 -12.07
CA SER A 73 0.02 -7.18 -11.41
C SER A 73 0.14 -5.72 -10.92
N VAL A 74 -0.97 -5.02 -10.74
CA VAL A 74 -1.01 -3.65 -10.19
C VAL A 74 -0.21 -3.53 -8.88
N TYR A 75 -0.27 -4.56 -8.03
CA TYR A 75 0.52 -4.58 -6.80
C TYR A 75 2.03 -4.69 -7.05
N GLN A 76 2.44 -5.45 -8.07
CA GLN A 76 3.85 -5.54 -8.48
C GLN A 76 4.33 -4.22 -9.08
N VAL A 77 3.51 -3.57 -9.93
CA VAL A 77 3.77 -2.20 -10.39
C VAL A 77 3.98 -1.25 -9.21
N GLY A 78 3.09 -1.29 -8.21
CA GLY A 78 3.25 -0.52 -6.98
C GLY A 78 4.59 -0.82 -6.27
N LYS A 79 5.02 -2.09 -6.22
CA LYS A 79 6.33 -2.47 -5.66
C LYS A 79 7.51 -1.90 -6.43
N VAL A 80 7.44 -1.87 -7.74
CA VAL A 80 8.46 -1.25 -8.58
C VAL A 80 8.52 0.26 -8.31
N LEU A 81 7.37 0.95 -8.28
CA LEU A 81 7.29 2.38 -7.99
C LEU A 81 7.81 2.71 -6.58
N GLU A 82 7.46 1.92 -5.57
CA GLU A 82 7.96 2.05 -4.19
C GLU A 82 9.49 1.88 -4.14
N SER A 83 10.04 0.85 -4.79
CA SER A 83 11.48 0.59 -4.84
C SER A 83 12.27 1.70 -5.53
N LYS A 84 11.64 2.38 -6.47
CA LYS A 84 12.18 3.52 -7.21
C LYS A 84 11.93 4.87 -6.51
N GLY A 85 11.29 4.87 -5.34
CA GLY A 85 10.98 6.07 -4.57
C GLY A 85 9.95 7.01 -5.22
N ARG A 86 9.05 6.46 -6.06
CA ARG A 86 7.98 7.24 -6.70
C ARG A 86 6.75 7.36 -5.83
N ILE A 87 6.52 6.37 -4.97
CA ILE A 87 5.44 6.31 -4.00
C ILE A 87 5.98 5.82 -2.65
N GLU A 88 5.29 6.12 -1.58
CA GLU A 88 5.67 5.66 -0.24
C GLU A 88 5.29 4.19 0.02
N ARG A 89 4.15 3.73 -0.52
CA ARG A 89 3.56 2.44 -0.18
C ARG A 89 2.81 1.83 -1.35
N SER A 90 3.19 0.62 -1.73
CA SER A 90 2.56 -0.13 -2.83
C SER A 90 1.13 -0.58 -2.53
N ASP A 91 0.77 -0.85 -1.27
CA ASP A 91 -0.60 -1.21 -0.88
C ASP A 91 -1.57 -0.02 -1.01
N ILE A 92 -1.12 1.20 -0.69
CA ILE A 92 -1.88 2.42 -0.91
C ILE A 92 -2.08 2.67 -2.41
N PHE A 93 -1.01 2.56 -3.21
CA PHE A 93 -1.08 2.68 -4.66
C PHE A 93 -2.10 1.72 -5.28
N TRP A 94 -2.09 0.45 -4.85
CA TRP A 94 -3.04 -0.55 -5.31
C TRP A 94 -4.50 -0.13 -5.03
N VAL A 95 -4.77 0.45 -3.86
CA VAL A 95 -6.11 0.94 -3.51
C VAL A 95 -6.46 2.20 -4.31
N GLN A 96 -5.52 3.13 -4.49
CA GLN A 96 -5.71 4.35 -5.29
C GLN A 96 -6.03 3.99 -6.75
N GLU A 97 -5.26 3.09 -7.36
CA GLU A 97 -5.53 2.57 -8.71
C GLU A 97 -6.94 1.98 -8.79
N LYS A 98 -7.33 1.16 -7.80
CA LYS A 98 -8.63 0.50 -7.77
C LYS A 98 -9.80 1.46 -7.66
N LEU A 99 -9.59 2.62 -7.06
CA LEU A 99 -10.60 3.67 -6.88
C LEU A 99 -10.54 4.76 -7.95
N SER A 100 -9.49 4.79 -8.76
CA SER A 100 -9.31 5.78 -9.83
C SER A 100 -10.13 5.43 -11.09
N ASP A 101 -10.32 6.41 -11.95
CA ASP A 101 -10.93 6.24 -13.27
C ASP A 101 -10.03 5.41 -14.22
N HIS A 102 -8.77 5.18 -13.85
CA HIS A 102 -7.78 4.42 -14.58
C HIS A 102 -7.67 2.94 -14.12
N SER A 103 -8.59 2.49 -13.28
CA SER A 103 -8.58 1.12 -12.75
C SER A 103 -8.56 0.05 -13.84
N GLY A 104 -7.53 -0.81 -13.82
CA GLY A 104 -7.33 -1.88 -14.79
C GLY A 104 -6.84 -1.43 -16.15
N LYS A 105 -6.41 -0.16 -16.31
CA LYS A 105 -5.93 0.40 -17.59
C LYS A 105 -4.40 0.54 -17.66
N ILE A 106 -3.67 0.15 -16.63
CA ILE A 106 -2.20 0.20 -16.62
C ILE A 106 -1.67 -0.66 -17.78
N GLN A 107 -0.82 -0.09 -18.61
CA GLN A 107 -0.24 -0.74 -19.80
C GLN A 107 1.22 -1.13 -19.52
N PRO A 108 1.69 -2.24 -20.09
CA PRO A 108 3.11 -2.56 -20.08
C PRO A 108 3.88 -1.57 -20.94
N GLY A 109 5.10 -1.24 -20.52
CA GLY A 109 5.94 -0.29 -21.23
C GLY A 109 7.04 0.29 -20.37
N THR A 110 7.84 1.16 -20.97
CA THR A 110 8.87 1.94 -20.27
C THR A 110 8.35 3.36 -20.09
N TYR A 111 8.39 3.86 -18.88
CA TYR A 111 7.86 5.17 -18.50
C TYR A 111 8.91 5.99 -17.79
N LEU A 112 8.97 7.28 -18.09
CA LEU A 112 9.77 8.25 -17.35
C LEU A 112 8.84 8.96 -16.35
N LEU A 113 9.02 8.70 -15.06
CA LEU A 113 8.18 9.25 -14.00
C LEU A 113 9.00 10.16 -13.09
N ASN A 114 8.41 11.30 -12.70
CA ASN A 114 9.04 12.28 -11.83
C ASN A 114 8.51 12.19 -10.38
N THR A 115 9.36 12.47 -9.39
CA THR A 115 8.96 12.50 -7.96
C THR A 115 8.00 13.64 -7.61
N CYS A 116 7.85 14.64 -8.49
CA CYS A 116 6.88 15.73 -8.31
C CYS A 116 5.48 15.35 -8.77
N GLN A 117 5.31 14.20 -9.43
CA GLN A 117 4.01 13.74 -9.88
C GLN A 117 3.22 13.12 -8.74
N THR A 118 1.92 13.40 -8.72
CA THR A 118 0.97 12.72 -7.84
C THR A 118 0.70 11.30 -8.33
N THR A 119 0.13 10.45 -7.48
CA THR A 119 -0.27 9.09 -7.90
C THR A 119 -1.26 9.10 -9.05
N GLU A 120 -2.18 10.08 -9.09
CA GLU A 120 -3.17 10.22 -10.15
C GLU A 120 -2.51 10.54 -11.49
N GLU A 121 -1.62 11.54 -11.54
CA GLU A 121 -0.84 11.87 -12.73
C GLU A 121 0.01 10.69 -13.22
N MET A 122 0.62 9.93 -12.30
CA MET A 122 1.32 8.69 -12.66
C MET A 122 0.36 7.65 -13.27
N LEU A 123 -0.85 7.49 -12.74
CA LEU A 123 -1.84 6.57 -13.28
C LEU A 123 -2.33 6.99 -14.66
N GLU A 124 -2.49 8.29 -14.94
CA GLU A 124 -2.79 8.80 -16.27
C GLU A 124 -1.70 8.44 -17.30
N ILE A 125 -0.43 8.58 -16.92
CA ILE A 125 0.72 8.21 -17.77
C ILE A 125 0.74 6.70 -17.98
N LEU A 126 0.59 5.90 -16.92
CA LEU A 126 0.63 4.44 -16.98
C LEU A 126 -0.58 3.84 -17.72
N SER A 127 -1.71 4.54 -17.80
CA SER A 127 -2.88 4.14 -18.58
C SER A 127 -2.78 4.54 -20.05
N GLY A 128 -1.81 5.38 -20.41
CA GLY A 128 -1.64 5.92 -21.75
C GLY A 128 -2.60 7.07 -22.10
N GLU A 129 -3.35 7.60 -21.13
CA GLU A 129 -4.20 8.77 -21.33
C GLU A 129 -3.37 10.06 -21.40
N ASN A 130 -2.26 10.11 -20.67
CA ASN A 130 -1.24 11.14 -20.78
C ASN A 130 0.04 10.54 -21.41
N THR A 131 0.53 11.18 -22.47
CA THR A 131 1.76 10.75 -23.18
C THR A 131 3.02 11.47 -22.68
N GLU A 132 2.88 12.40 -21.73
CA GLU A 132 4.02 13.02 -21.06
C GLU A 132 4.76 11.95 -20.24
N GLY A 133 6.05 11.79 -20.47
CA GLY A 133 6.84 10.75 -19.80
C GLY A 133 6.89 9.38 -20.50
N GLN A 134 6.30 9.24 -21.68
CA GLN A 134 6.63 8.13 -22.54
C GLN A 134 7.95 8.42 -23.26
N PRO A 135 8.98 7.59 -23.14
CA PRO A 135 10.21 7.77 -23.89
C PRO A 135 9.92 7.69 -25.38
N SER A 136 10.53 8.57 -26.15
CA SER A 136 10.44 8.55 -27.60
C SER A 136 10.80 7.16 -28.13
N GLN A 137 10.16 6.70 -29.18
CA GLN A 137 10.41 5.37 -29.73
C GLN A 137 11.89 5.11 -30.09
N GLU A 138 12.68 6.17 -30.25
CA GLU A 138 14.12 6.12 -30.51
C GLU A 138 14.94 5.69 -29.28
N GLU A 139 14.51 6.07 -28.04
CA GLU A 139 15.20 5.68 -26.79
C GLU A 139 14.88 4.23 -26.36
N GLN A 140 13.76 3.66 -26.82
CA GLN A 140 13.40 2.27 -26.53
C GLN A 140 14.30 1.27 -27.27
N THR A 141 14.86 1.66 -28.42
CA THR A 141 15.71 0.80 -29.25
C THR A 141 17.13 0.68 -28.66
N GLU A 142 17.67 1.75 -28.08
CA GLU A 142 19.03 1.73 -27.50
C GLU A 142 19.12 0.97 -26.17
N GLN A 143 18.06 0.99 -25.33
CA GLN A 143 18.04 0.26 -24.07
C GLN A 143 17.76 -1.25 -24.24
N GLY A 144 17.12 -1.66 -25.33
CA GLY A 144 16.93 -3.08 -25.67
C GLY A 144 18.23 -3.76 -26.08
N GLU A 145 19.12 -3.07 -26.81
CA GLU A 145 20.39 -3.63 -27.30
C GLU A 145 21.47 -3.74 -26.20
N ASP A 146 21.48 -2.84 -25.22
CA ASP A 146 22.43 -2.91 -24.10
C ASP A 146 22.09 -4.03 -23.11
N SER A 147 20.80 -4.33 -22.93
CA SER A 147 20.36 -5.42 -22.04
C SER A 147 20.64 -6.82 -22.62
N GLU A 148 20.63 -6.97 -23.93
CA GLU A 148 21.00 -8.24 -24.60
C GLU A 148 22.51 -8.48 -24.60
N LYS A 149 23.33 -7.43 -24.68
CA LYS A 149 24.78 -7.55 -24.65
C LYS A 149 25.36 -7.93 -23.28
N GLU A 150 24.76 -7.47 -22.18
CA GLU A 150 25.17 -7.85 -20.83
C GLU A 150 24.84 -9.31 -20.48
N GLN A 151 23.83 -9.91 -21.14
CA GLN A 151 23.48 -11.32 -20.93
C GLN A 151 24.39 -12.28 -21.73
N GLU A 152 24.88 -11.89 -22.91
CA GLU A 152 25.80 -12.72 -23.70
C GLU A 152 27.23 -12.74 -23.13
N GLU A 153 27.67 -11.69 -22.43
CA GLU A 153 29.01 -11.62 -21.82
C GLU A 153 29.10 -12.39 -20.51
N SER A 154 27.99 -12.75 -19.89
CA SER A 154 27.95 -13.53 -18.63
C SER A 154 27.90 -15.05 -18.83
N GLU A 155 27.78 -15.56 -20.07
CA GLU A 155 27.73 -17.01 -20.41
C GLU A 155 28.97 -17.53 -21.12
N GLN A 156 30.08 -16.75 -21.18
CA GLN A 156 31.36 -17.26 -21.71
C GLN A 156 32.37 -17.45 -20.54
#